data_acee655afe34d1d20ed51d0d1c9b2bcf
#
_entry.id   acee655afe34d1d20ed51d0d1c9b2bcf
#
_cell.length_a   1.000
_cell.length_b   1.000
_cell.length_c   1.000
_cell.angle_alpha   90.00
_cell.angle_beta   90.00
_cell.angle_gamma   90.00
#
_symmetry.space_group_name_H-M   'P 1'
#
loop_
_entity.id
_entity.type
_entity.pdbx_description
1 polymer ?
#
loop_
_entity_poly.entity_id
_entity_poly.type
_entity_poly.pdbx_seq_one_letter_code
_entity_poly.pdbx_strand_id
1 'polypeptide(L)'
;MVDRSSLPPLNYGAYGGDLARMTEGVIARRFWAYLIDLLVIALWIILISIGIFFLGLLTLGVGWGLFFVLPLTALTFIAYNAFTIGGPSQATMGMRTMGLRVVDPRTGQGVPMLSAAVHALFFYVAISTFLLWACDVFMGFFRDDRRFIRDLLTGMLVIRA
;
A
#
# COMPACT_ATOMS: atom_id res chain seq x y z
N MET A 1 10.67 16.59 16.30
CA MET A 1 10.17 16.46 14.94
C MET A 1 11.41 16.43 14.04
N VAL A 2 11.84 15.26 13.58
CA VAL A 2 13.06 15.14 12.77
C VAL A 2 12.72 15.71 11.39
N ASP A 3 13.49 16.68 10.93
CA ASP A 3 13.37 17.26 9.58
C ASP A 3 13.66 16.16 8.55
N ARG A 4 12.61 15.75 7.82
CA ARG A 4 12.67 14.66 6.85
C ARG A 4 13.37 15.04 5.53
N SER A 5 13.64 16.34 5.33
CA SER A 5 14.35 16.86 4.15
C SER A 5 15.87 16.63 4.20
N SER A 6 16.41 16.29 5.39
CA SER A 6 17.84 16.15 5.63
C SER A 6 18.40 14.73 5.55
N LEU A 7 17.56 13.73 5.21
CA LEU A 7 18.08 12.37 5.03
C LEU A 7 18.84 12.27 3.70
N PRO A 8 20.09 11.83 3.73
CA PRO A 8 20.87 11.66 2.48
C PRO A 8 20.18 10.63 1.58
N PRO A 9 20.30 10.78 0.24
CA PRO A 9 19.78 9.79 -0.69
C PRO A 9 20.36 8.41 -0.36
N LEU A 10 19.51 7.39 -0.33
CA LEU A 10 19.93 6.01 -0.07
C LEU A 10 20.83 5.53 -1.23
N ASN A 11 22.13 5.72 -1.09
CA ASN A 11 23.11 5.21 -2.03
C ASN A 11 23.32 3.71 -1.76
N TYR A 12 22.73 2.86 -2.58
CA TYR A 12 22.76 1.39 -2.44
C TYR A 12 24.17 0.80 -2.25
N GLY A 13 25.22 1.46 -2.77
CA GLY A 13 26.60 1.02 -2.61
C GLY A 13 27.20 1.31 -1.23
N ALA A 14 26.74 2.37 -0.54
CA ALA A 14 27.28 2.79 0.74
C ALA A 14 26.54 2.18 1.96
N TYR A 15 25.32 1.68 1.77
CA TYR A 15 24.42 1.27 2.85
C TYR A 15 24.12 -0.24 2.89
N GLY A 16 24.93 -1.11 2.28
CA GLY A 16 24.66 -2.55 2.25
C GLY A 16 24.33 -3.14 3.63
N GLY A 17 25.02 -2.73 4.69
CA GLY A 17 24.72 -3.15 6.06
C GLY A 17 23.51 -2.46 6.68
N ASP A 18 23.26 -1.20 6.34
CA ASP A 18 22.11 -0.44 6.86
C ASP A 18 20.81 -0.84 6.16
N LEU A 19 20.87 -1.13 4.87
CA LEU A 19 19.70 -1.63 4.12
C LEU A 19 19.19 -2.95 4.70
N ALA A 20 20.08 -3.89 5.01
CA ALA A 20 19.72 -5.16 5.62
C ALA A 20 19.02 -4.96 6.98
N ARG A 21 19.51 -4.04 7.81
CA ARG A 21 18.87 -3.69 9.09
C ARG A 21 17.51 -3.02 8.90
N MET A 22 17.39 -2.10 7.95
CA MET A 22 16.15 -1.37 7.66
C MET A 22 15.06 -2.28 7.08
N THR A 23 15.44 -3.38 6.43
CA THR A 23 14.51 -4.35 5.82
C THR A 23 14.37 -5.64 6.61
N GLU A 24 15.04 -5.77 7.75
CA GLU A 24 14.95 -6.95 8.62
C GLU A 24 13.51 -7.14 9.14
N GLY A 25 12.97 -8.36 8.97
CA GLY A 25 11.62 -8.71 9.41
C GLY A 25 10.47 -7.98 8.72
N VAL A 26 10.76 -7.20 7.65
CA VAL A 26 9.74 -6.40 6.93
C VAL A 26 8.65 -7.28 6.31
N ILE A 27 8.98 -8.48 5.80
CA ILE A 27 7.99 -9.37 5.17
C ILE A 27 6.89 -9.78 6.17
N ALA A 28 7.28 -10.24 7.37
CA ALA A 28 6.31 -10.62 8.40
C ALA A 28 5.47 -9.41 8.86
N ARG A 29 6.10 -8.25 9.03
CA ARG A 29 5.40 -7.00 9.38
C ARG A 29 4.44 -6.55 8.29
N ARG A 30 4.79 -6.69 7.01
CA ARG A 30 3.89 -6.42 5.88
C ARG A 30 2.67 -7.33 5.91
N PHE A 31 2.83 -8.61 6.23
CA PHE A 31 1.71 -9.53 6.35
C PHE A 31 0.71 -9.07 7.42
N TRP A 32 1.17 -8.74 8.63
CA TRP A 32 0.30 -8.23 9.70
C TRP A 32 -0.30 -6.87 9.37
N ALA A 33 0.49 -5.97 8.77
CA ALA A 33 -0.01 -4.68 8.28
C ALA A 33 -1.15 -4.87 7.28
N TYR A 34 -1.00 -5.81 6.34
CA TYR A 34 -2.03 -6.12 5.36
C TYR A 34 -3.34 -6.61 6.01
N LEU A 35 -3.27 -7.46 7.04
CA LEU A 35 -4.47 -7.92 7.76
C LEU A 35 -5.20 -6.75 8.44
N ILE A 36 -4.47 -5.82 9.04
CA ILE A 36 -5.05 -4.61 9.65
C ILE A 36 -5.68 -3.74 8.55
N ASP A 37 -4.98 -3.52 7.45
CA ASP A 37 -5.49 -2.71 6.34
C ASP A 37 -6.74 -3.32 5.71
N LEU A 38 -6.83 -4.65 5.66
CA LEU A 38 -8.03 -5.35 5.18
C LEU A 38 -9.26 -5.00 6.03
N LEU A 39 -9.11 -4.96 7.36
CA LEU A 39 -10.20 -4.56 8.26
C LEU A 39 -10.60 -3.09 8.06
N VAL A 40 -9.61 -2.20 7.90
CA VAL A 40 -9.86 -0.77 7.63
C VAL A 40 -10.61 -0.58 6.31
N ILE A 41 -10.16 -1.25 5.25
CA ILE A 41 -10.79 -1.18 3.93
C ILE A 41 -12.20 -1.76 3.97
N ALA A 42 -12.41 -2.89 4.65
CA ALA A 42 -13.74 -3.47 4.83
C ALA A 42 -14.69 -2.49 5.53
N LEU A 43 -14.22 -1.80 6.57
CA LEU A 43 -15.01 -0.77 7.25
C LEU A 43 -15.38 0.37 6.28
N TRP A 44 -14.44 0.87 5.47
CA TRP A 44 -14.72 1.90 4.45
C TRP A 44 -15.76 1.43 3.43
N ILE A 45 -15.67 0.19 2.94
CA ILE A 45 -16.63 -0.38 2.00
C ILE A 45 -18.02 -0.43 2.63
N ILE A 46 -18.14 -0.84 3.90
CA ILE A 46 -19.41 -0.87 4.64
C ILE A 46 -19.98 0.55 4.75
N LEU A 47 -19.18 1.53 5.16
CA LEU A 47 -19.65 2.91 5.30
C LEU A 47 -20.13 3.51 3.97
N ILE A 48 -19.38 3.29 2.87
CA ILE A 48 -19.77 3.73 1.53
C ILE A 48 -21.07 3.02 1.11
N SER A 49 -21.19 1.72 1.36
CA SER A 49 -22.39 0.94 1.02
C SER A 49 -23.63 1.43 1.77
N ILE A 50 -23.48 1.77 3.04
CA ILE A 50 -24.56 2.39 3.83
C ILE A 50 -24.96 3.73 3.22
N GLY A 51 -23.98 4.57 2.84
CA GLY A 51 -24.26 5.85 2.17
C GLY A 51 -25.03 5.67 0.85
N ILE A 52 -24.62 4.72 0.01
CA ILE A 52 -25.31 4.39 -1.25
C ILE A 52 -26.73 3.87 -0.97
N PHE A 53 -26.89 3.06 0.08
CA PHE A 53 -28.21 2.55 0.45
C PHE A 53 -29.19 3.69 0.80
N PHE A 54 -28.76 4.62 1.65
CA PHE A 54 -29.58 5.79 1.99
C PHE A 54 -29.85 6.71 0.80
N LEU A 55 -28.84 6.90 -0.07
CA LEU A 55 -29.02 7.65 -1.31
C LEU A 55 -30.06 6.99 -2.21
N GLY A 56 -30.08 5.66 -2.28
CA GLY A 56 -31.11 4.92 -3.00
C GLY A 56 -32.51 5.18 -2.46
N LEU A 57 -32.68 5.22 -1.13
CA LEU A 57 -33.97 5.57 -0.51
C LEU A 57 -34.39 6.99 -0.87
N LEU A 58 -33.48 7.96 -0.78
CA LEU A 58 -33.76 9.38 -1.09
C LEU A 58 -34.09 9.62 -2.57
N THR A 59 -33.54 8.80 -3.47
CA THR A 59 -33.69 8.94 -4.93
C THR A 59 -34.69 7.95 -5.52
N LEU A 60 -35.58 7.37 -4.70
CA LEU A 60 -36.60 6.39 -5.12
C LEU A 60 -35.99 5.20 -5.91
N GLY A 61 -34.82 4.75 -5.49
CA GLY A 61 -34.13 3.58 -6.05
C GLY A 61 -33.00 3.89 -7.05
N VAL A 62 -32.95 5.10 -7.65
CA VAL A 62 -31.92 5.45 -8.66
C VAL A 62 -30.50 5.35 -8.08
N GLY A 63 -30.30 5.78 -6.84
CA GLY A 63 -29.00 5.72 -6.17
C GLY A 63 -28.44 4.30 -6.00
N TRP A 64 -29.26 3.29 -5.96
CA TRP A 64 -28.80 1.89 -5.87
C TRP A 64 -28.09 1.40 -7.13
N GLY A 65 -28.29 2.10 -8.27
CA GLY A 65 -27.54 1.86 -9.49
C GLY A 65 -26.01 1.95 -9.29
N LEU A 66 -25.56 2.76 -8.31
CA LEU A 66 -24.14 2.89 -7.99
C LEU A 66 -23.48 1.57 -7.54
N PHE A 67 -24.21 0.64 -6.91
CA PHE A 67 -23.68 -0.68 -6.57
C PHE A 67 -23.27 -1.50 -7.80
N PHE A 68 -23.92 -1.27 -8.93
CA PHE A 68 -23.65 -1.99 -10.17
C PHE A 68 -22.60 -1.31 -11.06
N VAL A 69 -22.47 0.01 -10.95
CA VAL A 69 -21.57 0.80 -11.80
C VAL A 69 -20.18 0.94 -11.18
N LEU A 70 -20.11 1.03 -9.84
CA LEU A 70 -18.85 1.29 -9.15
C LEU A 70 -18.19 -0.02 -8.68
N PRO A 71 -16.95 -0.31 -9.11
CA PRO A 71 -16.15 -1.40 -8.55
C PRO A 71 -15.65 -1.01 -7.14
N LEU A 72 -16.56 -0.93 -6.16
CA LEU A 72 -16.32 -0.36 -4.83
C LEU A 72 -15.09 -0.93 -4.14
N THR A 73 -14.87 -2.25 -4.22
CA THR A 73 -13.72 -2.89 -3.58
C THR A 73 -12.41 -2.42 -4.18
N ALA A 74 -12.31 -2.41 -5.53
CA ALA A 74 -11.10 -1.96 -6.22
C ALA A 74 -10.82 -0.48 -5.99
N LEU A 75 -11.85 0.37 -6.13
CA LEU A 75 -11.71 1.81 -5.94
C LEU A 75 -11.32 2.15 -4.50
N THR A 76 -11.98 1.54 -3.50
CA THR A 76 -11.66 1.78 -2.09
C THR A 76 -10.24 1.33 -1.77
N PHE A 77 -9.84 0.15 -2.26
CA PHE A 77 -8.51 -0.38 -2.04
C PHE A 77 -7.42 0.52 -2.66
N ILE A 78 -7.58 0.89 -3.93
CA ILE A 78 -6.59 1.72 -4.64
C ILE A 78 -6.54 3.12 -4.04
N ALA A 79 -7.69 3.76 -3.79
CA ALA A 79 -7.75 5.07 -3.19
C ALA A 79 -7.13 5.10 -1.79
N TYR A 80 -7.48 4.14 -0.93
CA TYR A 80 -6.91 4.02 0.40
C TYR A 80 -5.37 3.97 0.38
N ASN A 81 -4.80 3.10 -0.46
CA ASN A 81 -3.35 2.99 -0.59
C ASN A 81 -2.72 4.25 -1.21
N ALA A 82 -3.35 4.82 -2.24
CA ALA A 82 -2.86 6.05 -2.88
C ALA A 82 -2.77 7.21 -1.90
N PHE A 83 -3.82 7.47 -1.12
CA PHE A 83 -3.86 8.57 -0.16
C PHE A 83 -2.97 8.33 1.06
N THR A 84 -2.86 7.11 1.54
CA THR A 84 -2.08 6.80 2.76
C THR A 84 -0.59 6.68 2.47
N ILE A 85 -0.20 5.97 1.42
CA ILE A 85 1.21 5.78 1.03
C ILE A 85 1.74 7.04 0.31
N GLY A 86 0.96 7.62 -0.62
CA GLY A 86 1.33 8.84 -1.33
C GLY A 86 1.17 10.12 -0.51
N GLY A 87 0.61 10.03 0.70
CA GLY A 87 0.42 11.14 1.62
C GLY A 87 1.62 11.36 2.55
N PRO A 88 1.52 12.33 3.48
CA PRO A 88 2.62 12.70 4.38
C PRO A 88 3.13 11.56 5.27
N SER A 89 2.27 10.59 5.57
CA SER A 89 2.61 9.44 6.42
C SER A 89 3.44 8.37 5.72
N GLN A 90 3.36 8.31 4.38
CA GLN A 90 4.05 7.31 3.54
C GLN A 90 3.84 5.87 4.00
N ALA A 91 2.70 5.61 4.64
CA ALA A 91 2.36 4.33 5.21
C ALA A 91 0.85 4.19 5.35
N THR A 92 0.31 3.02 5.10
CA THR A 92 -1.07 2.66 5.44
C THR A 92 -1.26 2.63 6.96
N MET A 93 -2.48 2.52 7.45
CA MET A 93 -2.73 2.37 8.89
C MET A 93 -2.09 1.10 9.44
N GLY A 94 -2.21 -0.02 8.73
CA GLY A 94 -1.55 -1.26 9.11
C GLY A 94 -0.03 -1.15 9.11
N MET A 95 0.56 -0.49 8.12
CA MET A 95 2.00 -0.24 8.08
C MET A 95 2.48 0.60 9.26
N ARG A 96 1.74 1.66 9.64
CA ARG A 96 2.08 2.49 10.80
C ARG A 96 2.08 1.69 12.10
N THR A 97 1.07 0.85 12.31
CA THR A 97 1.00 -0.01 13.50
C THR A 97 2.12 -1.02 13.57
N MET A 98 2.64 -1.45 12.42
CA MET A 98 3.77 -2.38 12.32
C MET A 98 5.14 -1.67 12.26
N GLY A 99 5.19 -0.34 12.37
CA GLY A 99 6.43 0.44 12.28
C GLY A 99 7.08 0.33 10.90
N LEU A 100 6.27 0.43 9.84
CA LEU A 100 6.71 0.41 8.44
C LEU A 100 6.40 1.73 7.73
N ARG A 101 7.23 2.07 6.75
CA ARG A 101 6.97 3.15 5.79
C ARG A 101 7.49 2.81 4.40
N VAL A 102 6.93 3.49 3.40
CA VAL A 102 7.35 3.36 1.99
C VAL A 102 8.20 4.56 1.60
N VAL A 103 9.31 4.31 0.95
CA VAL A 103 10.22 5.35 0.44
C VAL A 103 10.63 5.06 -0.99
N ASP A 104 11.01 6.10 -1.73
CA ASP A 104 11.75 5.95 -2.96
C ASP A 104 13.22 5.63 -2.61
N PRO A 105 13.72 4.47 -3.02
CA PRO A 105 15.09 4.06 -2.71
C PRO A 105 16.16 4.96 -3.30
N ARG A 106 15.85 5.79 -4.30
CA ARG A 106 16.81 6.70 -4.95
C ARG A 106 17.02 7.98 -4.16
N THR A 107 15.93 8.48 -3.56
CA THR A 107 15.92 9.77 -2.86
C THR A 107 15.79 9.62 -1.35
N GLY A 108 15.36 8.47 -0.86
CA GLY A 108 15.00 8.26 0.56
C GLY A 108 13.72 8.97 0.98
N GLN A 109 13.08 9.68 0.06
CA GLN A 109 11.87 10.45 0.30
C GLN A 109 10.60 9.61 0.03
N GLY A 110 9.45 10.19 0.28
CA GLY A 110 8.17 9.56 -0.01
C GLY A 110 7.89 9.43 -1.50
N VAL A 111 6.99 8.49 -1.79
CA VAL A 111 6.57 8.19 -3.15
C VAL A 111 5.36 9.04 -3.55
N PRO A 112 5.23 9.41 -4.84
CA PRO A 112 4.06 10.11 -5.33
C PRO A 112 2.78 9.28 -5.21
N MET A 113 1.63 9.96 -5.03
CA MET A 113 0.32 9.31 -4.94
C MET A 113 0.01 8.42 -6.16
N LEU A 114 0.40 8.85 -7.37
CA LEU A 114 0.20 8.07 -8.59
C LEU A 114 0.98 6.73 -8.53
N SER A 115 2.23 6.76 -8.08
CA SER A 115 3.02 5.53 -7.90
C SER A 115 2.38 4.60 -6.88
N ALA A 116 1.86 5.15 -5.77
CA ALA A 116 1.14 4.38 -4.76
C ALA A 116 -0.15 3.76 -5.31
N ALA A 117 -0.90 4.49 -6.16
CA ALA A 117 -2.09 3.97 -6.83
C ALA A 117 -1.75 2.82 -7.80
N VAL A 118 -0.70 2.98 -8.61
CA VAL A 118 -0.23 1.94 -9.54
C VAL A 118 0.26 0.70 -8.78
N HIS A 119 0.97 0.90 -7.67
CA HIS A 119 1.40 -0.20 -6.79
C HIS A 119 0.19 -0.98 -6.23
N ALA A 120 -0.84 -0.27 -5.76
CA ALA A 120 -2.07 -0.88 -5.26
C ALA A 120 -2.83 -1.61 -6.37
N LEU A 121 -2.85 -1.06 -7.59
CA LEU A 121 -3.45 -1.72 -8.75
C LEU A 121 -2.72 -3.04 -9.08
N PHE A 122 -1.40 -3.05 -9.12
CA PHE A 122 -0.63 -4.28 -9.33
C PHE A 122 -0.90 -5.32 -8.27
N PHE A 123 -1.01 -4.92 -7.00
CA PHE A 123 -1.38 -5.83 -5.93
C PHE A 123 -2.79 -6.38 -6.11
N TYR A 124 -3.75 -5.53 -6.45
CA TYR A 124 -5.15 -5.95 -6.69
C TYR A 124 -5.26 -6.96 -7.83
N VAL A 125 -4.52 -6.74 -8.91
CA VAL A 125 -4.43 -7.68 -10.04
C VAL A 125 -3.71 -8.97 -9.63
N ALA A 126 -2.60 -8.86 -8.92
CA ALA A 126 -1.84 -10.02 -8.48
C ALA A 126 -2.66 -10.93 -7.56
N ILE A 127 -3.38 -10.37 -6.57
CA ILE A 127 -4.17 -11.16 -5.62
C ILE A 127 -5.39 -11.83 -6.28
N SER A 128 -5.86 -11.29 -7.40
CA SER A 128 -6.94 -11.91 -8.20
C SER A 128 -6.52 -13.25 -8.82
N THR A 129 -5.20 -13.49 -8.91
CA THR A 129 -4.63 -14.74 -9.39
C THR A 129 -3.60 -15.24 -8.38
N PHE A 130 -3.94 -16.29 -7.65
CA PHE A 130 -3.08 -16.82 -6.58
C PHE A 130 -1.62 -17.04 -7.02
N LEU A 131 -1.39 -17.52 -8.23
CA LEU A 131 -0.05 -17.76 -8.75
C LEU A 131 0.76 -16.47 -8.91
N LEU A 132 0.16 -15.41 -9.44
CA LEU A 132 0.83 -14.11 -9.58
C LEU A 132 1.15 -13.50 -8.21
N TRP A 133 0.22 -13.60 -7.25
CA TRP A 133 0.44 -13.14 -5.88
C TRP A 133 1.57 -13.95 -5.22
N ALA A 134 1.57 -15.27 -5.37
CA ALA A 134 2.62 -16.11 -4.82
C ALA A 134 4.00 -15.74 -5.39
N CYS A 135 4.13 -15.59 -6.71
CA CYS A 135 5.37 -15.17 -7.37
C CYS A 135 5.84 -13.79 -6.88
N ASP A 136 4.90 -12.84 -6.73
CA ASP A 136 5.19 -11.48 -6.26
C ASP A 136 5.79 -11.50 -4.84
N VAL A 137 5.16 -12.21 -3.92
CA VAL A 137 5.64 -12.33 -2.53
C VAL A 137 6.92 -13.15 -2.45
N PHE A 138 7.02 -14.23 -3.22
CA PHE A 138 8.15 -15.16 -3.20
C PHE A 138 9.46 -14.45 -3.58
N MET A 139 9.40 -13.51 -4.52
CA MET A 139 10.56 -12.69 -4.91
C MET A 139 11.19 -11.98 -3.69
N GLY A 140 10.39 -11.47 -2.76
CA GLY A 140 10.88 -10.79 -1.57
C GLY A 140 11.69 -11.67 -0.61
N PHE A 141 11.53 -12.98 -0.65
CA PHE A 141 12.32 -13.90 0.17
C PHE A 141 13.74 -14.12 -0.38
N PHE A 142 13.92 -14.00 -1.70
CA PHE A 142 15.20 -14.21 -2.36
C PHE A 142 16.04 -12.94 -2.52
N ARG A 143 15.45 -11.79 -2.22
CA ARG A 143 16.15 -10.50 -2.35
C ARG A 143 16.63 -9.98 -1.00
N ASP A 144 17.83 -9.42 -1.00
CA ASP A 144 18.41 -8.80 0.21
C ASP A 144 17.63 -7.56 0.65
N ASP A 145 17.06 -6.81 -0.31
CA ASP A 145 16.23 -5.62 -0.05
C ASP A 145 14.76 -5.94 0.27
N ARG A 146 14.37 -7.22 0.29
CA ARG A 146 13.02 -7.71 0.62
C ARG A 146 11.90 -7.09 -0.22
N ARG A 147 12.21 -6.65 -1.44
CA ARG A 147 11.24 -6.06 -2.37
C ARG A 147 10.47 -7.14 -3.12
N PHE A 148 9.16 -6.92 -3.21
CA PHE A 148 8.26 -7.71 -4.05
C PHE A 148 8.36 -7.25 -5.51
N ILE A 149 7.81 -8.02 -6.45
CA ILE A 149 7.85 -7.65 -7.88
C ILE A 149 7.19 -6.29 -8.10
N ARG A 150 6.02 -6.05 -7.50
CA ARG A 150 5.32 -4.76 -7.61
C ARG A 150 6.09 -3.59 -7.01
N ASP A 151 6.88 -3.82 -5.95
CA ASP A 151 7.75 -2.80 -5.36
C ASP A 151 8.85 -2.38 -6.35
N LEU A 152 9.39 -3.35 -7.10
CA LEU A 152 10.40 -3.12 -8.15
C LEU A 152 9.80 -2.33 -9.31
N LEU A 153 8.62 -2.73 -9.80
CA LEU A 153 7.94 -2.08 -10.92
C LEU A 153 7.56 -0.63 -10.62
N THR A 154 7.23 -0.33 -9.38
CA THR A 154 6.83 1.01 -8.95
C THR A 154 7.95 1.84 -8.33
N GLY A 155 9.16 1.28 -8.24
CA GLY A 155 10.31 1.96 -7.66
C GLY A 155 10.17 2.22 -6.16
N MET A 156 9.48 1.36 -5.42
CA MET A 156 9.24 1.51 -3.98
C MET A 156 10.15 0.63 -3.14
N LEU A 157 10.41 1.07 -1.91
CA LEU A 157 11.08 0.29 -0.89
C LEU A 157 10.30 0.43 0.43
N VAL A 158 9.98 -0.69 1.06
CA VAL A 158 9.38 -0.68 2.40
C VAL A 158 10.47 -0.91 3.43
N ILE A 159 10.56 0.00 4.38
CA ILE A 159 11.56 -0.01 5.45
C ILE A 159 10.88 0.09 6.81
N ARG A 160 11.62 -0.24 7.85
CA ARG A 160 11.23 0.05 9.23
C ARG A 160 11.28 1.56 9.47
N ALA A 161 10.26 2.12 10.16
CA ALA A 161 10.12 3.53 10.49
C ALA A 161 10.83 3.86 11.81
#